data_18e9a135c56f2c905eb12f197b1fbe70
#
_entry.id   18e9a135c56f2c905eb12f197b1fbe70
#
_cell.length_a   1.000
_cell.length_b   1.000
_cell.length_c   1.000
_cell.angle_alpha   90.00
_cell.angle_beta   90.00
_cell.angle_gamma   90.00
#
_symmetry.space_group_name_H-M   'P 1'
#
loop_
_entity.id
_entity.type
_entity.pdbx_description
1 polymer ?
#
loop_
_entity_poly.entity_id
_entity_poly.type
_entity_poly.pdbx_seq_one_letter_code
_entity_poly.pdbx_strand_id
1 'polypeptide(L)'
;MNGNNIIRNLMLEIPSAPGNLGKVTTAIGLAGGDIGEVETIKVGPNYTMRNITVQVEHEEQLTEILEVIRNLKEGIHLHTVSDDVLAAHEGGKIRVKSKMPIRSLADLRRVYTPGVANVCELIKEEPQKANIYTGIGNSVAIVTDGTAILGLGDIGPVAGKPVMEGKAALFDQLADISGVPILLDTNDPDEIVRTVKNIAPGFSGILLEDIGSPHCFEIEERLKNDLNIPVMHDDQHGTAVVTLAAAISAAKSAGCDRFGGRDQHWVADRFRSGI
;
A
#
# COMPACT_ATOMS: atom_id res chain seq x y z
N MET A 1 -8.06 -7.69 -17.44
CA MET A 1 -6.98 -8.60 -16.99
C MET A 1 -7.52 -9.28 -15.75
N ASN A 2 -7.81 -10.57 -15.79
CA ASN A 2 -8.33 -11.31 -14.64
C ASN A 2 -7.20 -11.43 -13.60
N GLY A 3 -7.31 -10.70 -12.51
CA GLY A 3 -6.23 -10.48 -11.56
C GLY A 3 -6.11 -11.52 -10.46
N ASN A 4 -6.10 -12.79 -10.79
CA ASN A 4 -5.90 -13.84 -9.78
C ASN A 4 -4.70 -14.75 -10.12
N ASN A 5 -3.63 -14.17 -10.66
CA ASN A 5 -2.40 -14.94 -10.83
C ASN A 5 -1.77 -15.21 -9.45
N ILE A 6 -1.56 -16.47 -9.18
CA ILE A 6 -0.90 -16.94 -7.96
C ILE A 6 0.61 -16.77 -8.15
N ILE A 7 1.26 -16.03 -7.26
CA ILE A 7 2.71 -15.85 -7.26
C ILE A 7 3.29 -16.65 -6.10
N ARG A 8 4.29 -17.49 -6.39
CA ARG A 8 5.02 -18.27 -5.38
C ARG A 8 6.52 -18.17 -5.60
N ASN A 9 7.25 -18.18 -4.52
CA ASN A 9 8.69 -18.26 -4.57
C ASN A 9 9.15 -19.67 -4.20
N LEU A 10 9.94 -20.24 -5.10
CA LEU A 10 10.50 -21.56 -4.98
C LEU A 10 11.97 -21.45 -4.56
N MET A 11 12.30 -21.83 -3.33
CA MET A 11 13.70 -21.90 -2.89
C MET A 11 14.28 -23.25 -3.28
N LEU A 12 15.23 -23.20 -4.20
CA LEU A 12 15.84 -24.38 -4.81
C LEU A 12 17.35 -24.44 -4.55
N GLU A 13 17.82 -25.60 -4.16
CA GLU A 13 19.24 -25.94 -4.20
C GLU A 13 19.53 -26.60 -5.55
N ILE A 14 20.39 -25.96 -6.32
CA ILE A 14 20.72 -26.39 -7.68
C ILE A 14 22.22 -26.69 -7.73
N PRO A 15 22.68 -27.90 -8.08
CA PRO A 15 24.09 -28.20 -8.24
C PRO A 15 24.77 -27.25 -9.23
N SER A 16 25.98 -26.80 -8.87
CA SER A 16 26.76 -25.83 -9.65
C SER A 16 27.39 -26.48 -10.89
N ALA A 17 26.54 -26.93 -11.83
CA ALA A 17 26.97 -27.47 -13.11
C ALA A 17 26.27 -26.73 -14.28
N PRO A 18 26.96 -26.55 -15.41
CA PRO A 18 26.37 -25.92 -16.58
C PRO A 18 25.06 -26.57 -17.01
N GLY A 19 24.02 -25.78 -17.27
CA GLY A 19 22.73 -26.23 -17.73
C GLY A 19 21.71 -26.60 -16.64
N ASN A 20 22.09 -26.80 -15.38
CA ASN A 20 21.13 -27.20 -14.34
C ASN A 20 20.06 -26.14 -14.04
N LEU A 21 20.43 -24.86 -14.01
CA LEU A 21 19.42 -23.81 -13.91
C LEU A 21 18.47 -23.82 -15.13
N GLY A 22 19.02 -23.99 -16.33
CA GLY A 22 18.22 -24.10 -17.57
C GLY A 22 17.22 -25.25 -17.53
N LYS A 23 17.58 -26.41 -16.95
CA LYS A 23 16.64 -27.54 -16.79
C LYS A 23 15.48 -27.18 -15.86
N VAL A 24 15.74 -26.50 -14.73
CA VAL A 24 14.69 -26.03 -13.80
C VAL A 24 13.77 -25.06 -14.48
N THR A 25 14.32 -24.02 -15.11
CA THR A 25 13.49 -22.98 -15.76
C THR A 25 12.72 -23.54 -16.95
N THR A 26 13.29 -24.44 -17.73
CA THR A 26 12.59 -25.14 -18.81
C THR A 26 11.47 -26.02 -18.26
N ALA A 27 11.69 -26.76 -17.19
CA ALA A 27 10.68 -27.60 -16.56
C ALA A 27 9.48 -26.79 -16.06
N ILE A 28 9.72 -25.65 -15.41
CA ILE A 28 8.69 -24.70 -14.97
C ILE A 28 7.89 -24.18 -16.16
N GLY A 29 8.57 -23.71 -17.22
CA GLY A 29 7.91 -23.18 -18.40
C GLY A 29 7.08 -24.22 -19.17
N LEU A 30 7.57 -25.47 -19.29
CA LEU A 30 6.83 -26.57 -19.92
C LEU A 30 5.58 -26.99 -19.13
N ALA A 31 5.59 -26.84 -17.81
CA ALA A 31 4.43 -27.01 -16.93
C ALA A 31 3.52 -25.76 -16.87
N GLY A 32 3.76 -24.77 -17.74
CA GLY A 32 2.93 -23.58 -17.90
C GLY A 32 3.21 -22.44 -16.92
N GLY A 33 4.22 -22.56 -16.06
CA GLY A 33 4.60 -21.48 -15.13
C GLY A 33 5.32 -20.34 -15.84
N ASP A 34 4.92 -19.10 -15.55
CA ASP A 34 5.67 -17.92 -15.94
C ASP A 34 6.72 -17.58 -14.87
N ILE A 35 7.97 -17.34 -15.31
CA ILE A 35 9.10 -17.11 -14.42
C ILE A 35 9.33 -15.61 -14.30
N GLY A 36 9.22 -15.10 -13.08
CA GLY A 36 9.58 -13.74 -12.73
C GLY A 36 11.06 -13.60 -12.37
N GLU A 37 11.33 -13.16 -11.15
CA GLU A 37 12.69 -12.95 -10.66
C GLU A 37 13.40 -14.27 -10.37
N VAL A 38 14.71 -14.31 -10.65
CA VAL A 38 15.62 -15.41 -10.27
C VAL A 38 16.76 -14.83 -9.45
N GLU A 39 16.66 -14.96 -8.13
CA GLU A 39 17.65 -14.43 -7.21
C GLU A 39 18.61 -15.53 -6.74
N THR A 40 19.90 -15.18 -6.57
CA THR A 40 20.89 -16.06 -5.96
C THR A 40 21.03 -15.73 -4.48
N ILE A 41 20.52 -16.61 -3.61
CA ILE A 41 20.55 -16.43 -2.16
C ILE A 41 21.92 -16.80 -1.58
N LYS A 42 22.51 -17.90 -2.07
CA LYS A 42 23.79 -18.40 -1.56
C LYS A 42 24.52 -19.22 -2.62
N VAL A 43 25.83 -19.03 -2.70
CA VAL A 43 26.71 -19.87 -3.50
C VAL A 43 27.50 -20.77 -2.56
N GLY A 44 27.29 -22.09 -2.65
CA GLY A 44 28.06 -23.10 -1.97
C GLY A 44 29.19 -23.67 -2.85
N PRO A 45 30.02 -24.59 -2.32
CA PRO A 45 31.12 -25.17 -3.11
C PRO A 45 30.68 -25.95 -4.34
N ASN A 46 29.56 -26.68 -4.24
CA ASN A 46 29.05 -27.57 -5.28
C ASN A 46 27.57 -27.31 -5.63
N TYR A 47 26.95 -26.27 -5.04
CA TYR A 47 25.55 -25.93 -5.25
C TYR A 47 25.33 -24.42 -5.19
N THR A 48 24.22 -23.97 -5.74
CA THR A 48 23.73 -22.61 -5.61
C THR A 48 22.30 -22.64 -5.11
N MET A 49 22.00 -21.93 -4.00
CA MET A 49 20.64 -21.70 -3.55
C MET A 49 20.03 -20.54 -4.32
N ARG A 50 18.90 -20.76 -4.93
CA ARG A 50 18.18 -19.77 -5.70
C ARG A 50 16.74 -19.65 -5.24
N ASN A 51 16.25 -18.43 -5.24
CA ASN A 51 14.83 -18.15 -5.12
C ASN A 51 14.30 -17.84 -6.53
N ILE A 52 13.29 -18.57 -6.98
CA ILE A 52 12.69 -18.42 -8.30
C ILE A 52 11.23 -18.06 -8.09
N THR A 53 10.84 -16.85 -8.50
CA THR A 53 9.45 -16.42 -8.53
C THR A 53 8.74 -17.08 -9.70
N VAL A 54 7.64 -17.77 -9.42
CA VAL A 54 6.80 -18.42 -10.42
C VAL A 54 5.38 -17.89 -10.31
N GLN A 55 4.80 -17.52 -11.44
CA GLN A 55 3.43 -17.06 -11.56
C GLN A 55 2.61 -18.12 -12.29
N VAL A 56 1.44 -18.47 -11.75
CA VAL A 56 0.52 -19.46 -12.28
C VAL A 56 -0.92 -18.95 -12.21
N GLU A 57 -1.80 -19.52 -13.00
CA GLU A 57 -3.22 -19.12 -13.04
C GLU A 57 -4.05 -19.76 -11.90
N HIS A 58 -3.64 -20.96 -11.42
CA HIS A 58 -4.38 -21.70 -10.38
C HIS A 58 -3.48 -22.69 -9.63
N GLU A 59 -3.89 -23.14 -8.45
CA GLU A 59 -3.11 -23.99 -7.54
C GLU A 59 -2.80 -25.38 -8.11
N GLU A 60 -3.63 -25.93 -8.98
CA GLU A 60 -3.37 -27.20 -9.66
C GLU A 60 -2.12 -27.12 -10.53
N GLN A 61 -1.96 -26.01 -11.27
CA GLN A 61 -0.79 -25.77 -12.11
C GLN A 61 0.49 -25.63 -11.26
N LEU A 62 0.39 -24.96 -10.09
CA LEU A 62 1.50 -24.92 -9.14
C LEU A 62 1.90 -26.33 -8.69
N THR A 63 0.91 -27.17 -8.36
CA THR A 63 1.15 -28.56 -7.95
C THR A 63 1.89 -29.34 -9.03
N GLU A 64 1.49 -29.22 -10.29
CA GLU A 64 2.18 -29.85 -11.44
C GLU A 64 3.64 -29.38 -11.55
N ILE A 65 3.88 -28.09 -11.44
CA ILE A 65 5.24 -27.52 -11.45
C ILE A 65 6.10 -28.10 -10.32
N LEU A 66 5.57 -28.18 -9.10
CA LEU A 66 6.29 -28.73 -7.96
C LEU A 66 6.62 -30.22 -8.16
N GLU A 67 5.71 -31.00 -8.76
CA GLU A 67 5.96 -32.41 -9.08
C GLU A 67 7.05 -32.55 -10.15
N VAL A 68 6.99 -31.76 -11.21
CA VAL A 68 8.01 -31.80 -12.27
C VAL A 68 9.39 -31.44 -11.70
N ILE A 69 9.50 -30.42 -10.84
CA ILE A 69 10.77 -30.03 -10.19
C ILE A 69 11.28 -31.16 -9.30
N ARG A 70 10.43 -31.79 -8.47
CA ARG A 70 10.82 -32.92 -7.61
C ARG A 70 11.30 -34.13 -8.36
N ASN A 71 10.83 -34.30 -9.58
CA ASN A 71 11.21 -35.41 -10.47
C ASN A 71 12.49 -35.14 -11.27
N LEU A 72 13.09 -33.94 -11.18
CA LEU A 72 14.39 -33.67 -11.77
C LEU A 72 15.48 -34.46 -11.01
N LYS A 73 16.15 -35.37 -11.74
CA LYS A 73 17.07 -36.36 -11.15
C LYS A 73 18.49 -35.84 -10.83
N GLU A 74 18.78 -34.59 -11.15
CA GLU A 74 20.15 -34.06 -11.12
C GLU A 74 20.60 -33.49 -9.77
N GLY A 75 20.03 -33.95 -8.65
CA GLY A 75 20.37 -33.45 -7.32
C GLY A 75 19.82 -32.05 -7.04
N ILE A 76 18.77 -31.67 -7.75
CA ILE A 76 18.01 -30.43 -7.52
C ILE A 76 17.04 -30.69 -6.38
N HIS A 77 17.08 -29.84 -5.36
CA HIS A 77 16.22 -29.97 -4.18
C HIS A 77 15.37 -28.73 -3.98
N LEU A 78 14.06 -28.93 -3.91
CA LEU A 78 13.11 -27.89 -3.49
C LEU A 78 13.06 -27.84 -1.96
N HIS A 79 13.50 -26.73 -1.38
CA HIS A 79 13.50 -26.52 0.06
C HIS A 79 12.19 -25.97 0.57
N THR A 80 11.74 -24.85 0.00
CA THR A 80 10.50 -24.19 0.41
C THR A 80 9.72 -23.65 -0.77
N VAL A 81 8.42 -23.56 -0.58
CA VAL A 81 7.50 -22.82 -1.43
C VAL A 81 6.86 -21.75 -0.55
N SER A 82 7.06 -20.50 -0.86
CA SER A 82 6.55 -19.39 -0.07
C SER A 82 5.63 -18.46 -0.88
N ASP A 83 4.67 -17.89 -0.18
CA ASP A 83 3.89 -16.78 -0.67
C ASP A 83 4.46 -15.50 -0.05
N ASP A 84 5.30 -14.80 -0.80
CA ASP A 84 5.96 -13.60 -0.29
C ASP A 84 4.98 -12.45 -0.08
N VAL A 85 3.83 -12.46 -0.78
CA VAL A 85 2.78 -11.47 -0.54
C VAL A 85 2.20 -11.68 0.85
N LEU A 86 1.79 -12.91 1.19
CA LEU A 86 1.30 -13.22 2.54
C LEU A 86 2.38 -12.99 3.60
N ALA A 87 3.61 -13.42 3.35
CA ALA A 87 4.73 -13.22 4.27
C ALA A 87 5.01 -11.73 4.54
N ALA A 88 4.94 -10.89 3.50
CA ALA A 88 5.10 -9.44 3.64
C ALA A 88 3.96 -8.76 4.43
N HIS A 89 2.80 -9.42 4.55
CA HIS A 89 1.66 -8.91 5.31
C HIS A 89 1.56 -9.50 6.72
N GLU A 90 2.34 -10.53 7.05
CA GLU A 90 2.30 -11.17 8.37
C GLU A 90 2.69 -10.18 9.47
N GLY A 91 1.78 -9.97 10.43
CA GLY A 91 1.95 -8.99 11.51
C GLY A 91 1.71 -7.53 11.12
N GLY A 92 1.25 -7.28 9.88
CA GLY A 92 1.00 -5.94 9.33
C GLY A 92 2.25 -5.27 8.77
N LYS A 93 2.06 -4.21 7.97
CA LYS A 93 3.16 -3.48 7.30
C LYS A 93 3.64 -2.24 8.05
N ILE A 94 2.90 -1.81 9.05
CA ILE A 94 3.20 -0.62 9.85
C ILE A 94 3.14 -0.93 11.34
N ARG A 95 3.89 -0.15 12.12
CA ARG A 95 3.83 -0.19 13.58
C ARG A 95 4.10 1.18 14.18
N VAL A 96 3.50 1.47 15.34
CA VAL A 96 3.87 2.64 16.14
C VAL A 96 5.20 2.36 16.85
N LYS A 97 6.15 3.28 16.75
CA LYS A 97 7.46 3.17 17.38
C LYS A 97 7.81 4.49 18.09
N SER A 98 8.29 4.40 19.32
CA SER A 98 8.82 5.56 20.03
C SER A 98 10.06 6.12 19.34
N LYS A 99 10.10 7.45 19.15
CA LYS A 99 11.28 8.16 18.65
C LYS A 99 12.38 8.29 19.72
N MET A 100 12.01 8.18 21.00
CA MET A 100 12.93 8.40 22.12
C MET A 100 13.07 7.14 22.97
N PRO A 101 14.30 6.72 23.30
CA PRO A 101 14.50 5.65 24.26
C PRO A 101 14.20 6.15 25.69
N ILE A 102 13.53 5.33 26.48
CA ILE A 102 13.32 5.55 27.92
C ILE A 102 14.23 4.56 28.66
N ARG A 103 15.37 5.02 29.17
CA ARG A 103 16.38 4.18 29.81
C ARG A 103 16.59 4.52 31.29
N SER A 104 16.03 5.64 31.75
CA SER A 104 16.18 6.17 33.11
C SER A 104 14.88 6.80 33.61
N LEU A 105 14.79 6.99 34.92
CA LEU A 105 13.73 7.81 35.54
C LEU A 105 13.76 9.26 35.06
N ALA A 106 14.94 9.78 34.72
CA ALA A 106 15.07 11.13 34.16
C ALA A 106 14.45 11.20 32.76
N ASP A 107 14.62 10.17 31.93
CA ASP A 107 13.98 10.10 30.62
C ASP A 107 12.46 10.00 30.76
N LEU A 108 12.00 9.12 31.67
CA LEU A 108 10.57 8.97 31.93
C LEU A 108 9.93 10.31 32.38
N ARG A 109 10.59 11.05 33.28
CA ARG A 109 10.10 12.35 33.74
C ARG A 109 10.04 13.40 32.64
N ARG A 110 10.92 13.32 31.65
CA ARG A 110 10.91 14.24 30.48
C ARG A 110 9.79 13.91 29.50
N VAL A 111 9.55 12.62 29.20
CA VAL A 111 8.60 12.21 28.14
C VAL A 111 7.19 11.98 28.68
N TYR A 112 7.05 11.83 30.01
CA TYR A 112 5.77 11.58 30.66
C TYR A 112 5.61 12.46 31.90
N THR A 113 5.08 11.93 33.00
CA THR A 113 4.81 12.72 34.21
C THR A 113 6.07 12.89 35.06
N PRO A 114 6.40 14.10 35.52
CA PRO A 114 5.60 15.34 35.47
C PRO A 114 5.90 16.25 34.24
N GLY A 115 6.98 16.04 33.52
CA GLY A 115 7.47 16.97 32.50
C GLY A 115 6.47 17.26 31.35
N VAL A 116 5.66 16.29 30.97
CA VAL A 116 4.64 16.45 29.92
C VAL A 116 3.60 17.53 30.25
N ALA A 117 3.35 17.81 31.54
CA ALA A 117 2.37 18.80 31.93
C ALA A 117 2.72 20.22 31.39
N ASN A 118 3.98 20.59 31.38
CA ASN A 118 4.42 21.89 30.84
C ASN A 118 4.14 22.00 29.34
N VAL A 119 4.27 20.89 28.60
CA VAL A 119 3.94 20.84 27.14
C VAL A 119 2.44 20.97 26.94
N CYS A 120 1.63 20.29 27.76
CA CYS A 120 0.18 20.41 27.71
C CYS A 120 -0.30 21.84 27.98
N GLU A 121 0.24 22.50 29.00
CA GLU A 121 -0.08 23.92 29.33
C GLU A 121 0.31 24.82 28.16
N LEU A 122 1.51 24.66 27.60
CA LEU A 122 1.96 25.43 26.46
C LEU A 122 1.05 25.29 25.25
N ILE A 123 0.60 24.07 24.93
CA ILE A 123 -0.33 23.81 23.81
C ILE A 123 -1.71 24.40 24.14
N LYS A 124 -2.16 24.32 25.38
CA LYS A 124 -3.43 24.92 25.79
C LYS A 124 -3.43 26.46 25.60
N GLU A 125 -2.32 27.13 25.90
CA GLU A 125 -2.16 28.57 25.70
C GLU A 125 -1.96 28.92 24.23
N GLU A 126 -1.20 28.13 23.49
CA GLU A 126 -0.88 28.34 22.08
C GLU A 126 -1.17 27.07 21.25
N PRO A 127 -2.44 26.81 20.82
CA PRO A 127 -2.85 25.57 20.17
C PRO A 127 -2.03 25.17 18.92
N GLN A 128 -1.52 26.15 18.17
CA GLN A 128 -0.67 25.92 16.99
C GLN A 128 0.64 25.18 17.33
N LYS A 129 1.08 25.24 18.57
CA LYS A 129 2.27 24.52 19.06
C LYS A 129 2.09 23.00 19.12
N ALA A 130 0.85 22.51 19.04
CA ALA A 130 0.58 21.07 18.90
C ALA A 130 1.28 20.48 17.66
N ASN A 131 1.37 21.21 16.55
CA ASN A 131 2.07 20.77 15.34
C ASN A 131 3.59 20.61 15.52
N ILE A 132 4.17 21.27 16.51
CA ILE A 132 5.61 21.24 16.81
C ILE A 132 5.94 20.18 17.86
N TYR A 133 5.12 20.13 18.93
CA TYR A 133 5.42 19.33 20.12
C TYR A 133 4.70 17.99 20.17
N THR A 134 3.90 17.66 19.14
CA THR A 134 3.25 16.37 18.98
C THR A 134 3.47 15.79 17.58
N GLY A 135 2.95 14.59 17.30
CA GLY A 135 2.95 14.00 15.97
C GLY A 135 1.90 14.58 15.01
N ILE A 136 1.02 15.49 15.48
CA ILE A 136 -0.10 16.02 14.69
C ILE A 136 0.40 16.62 13.37
N GLY A 137 1.44 17.46 13.42
CA GLY A 137 1.95 18.19 12.24
C GLY A 137 2.44 17.30 11.09
N ASN A 138 2.66 16.00 11.33
CA ASN A 138 3.11 15.03 10.33
C ASN A 138 2.25 13.76 10.30
N SER A 139 0.99 13.82 10.75
CA SER A 139 0.09 12.66 10.78
C SER A 139 -1.11 12.89 9.88
N VAL A 140 -1.40 11.93 8.99
CA VAL A 140 -2.56 11.91 8.11
C VAL A 140 -3.44 10.71 8.45
N ALA A 141 -4.73 10.93 8.68
CA ALA A 141 -5.68 9.83 8.81
C ALA A 141 -6.02 9.28 7.42
N ILE A 142 -5.87 7.97 7.23
CA ILE A 142 -6.28 7.23 6.02
C ILE A 142 -7.59 6.56 6.38
N VAL A 143 -8.70 7.14 5.94
CA VAL A 143 -10.05 6.75 6.34
C VAL A 143 -10.72 5.96 5.24
N THR A 144 -11.27 4.79 5.60
CA THR A 144 -12.02 3.92 4.69
C THR A 144 -13.22 3.28 5.40
N ASP A 145 -14.27 3.00 4.65
CA ASP A 145 -15.38 2.11 5.03
C ASP A 145 -15.28 0.75 4.33
N GLY A 146 -14.33 0.59 3.40
CA GLY A 146 -14.07 -0.64 2.67
C GLY A 146 -15.12 -0.99 1.60
N THR A 147 -15.92 0.00 1.16
CA THR A 147 -17.02 -0.23 0.19
C THR A 147 -16.57 -0.25 -1.27
N ALA A 148 -15.33 0.18 -1.59
CA ALA A 148 -14.83 0.26 -2.96
C ALA A 148 -13.37 -0.16 -3.10
N ILE A 149 -12.98 -1.26 -2.47
CA ILE A 149 -11.61 -1.79 -2.55
C ILE A 149 -11.29 -2.18 -4.01
N LEU A 150 -10.19 -1.65 -4.53
CA LEU A 150 -9.79 -1.80 -5.93
C LEU A 150 -9.82 -3.26 -6.41
N GLY A 151 -10.66 -3.55 -7.40
CA GLY A 151 -10.83 -4.88 -8.01
C GLY A 151 -11.64 -5.88 -7.19
N LEU A 152 -11.99 -5.58 -5.94
CA LEU A 152 -12.73 -6.48 -5.04
C LEU A 152 -14.12 -5.95 -4.68
N GLY A 153 -14.36 -4.63 -4.81
CA GLY A 153 -15.62 -3.99 -4.46
C GLY A 153 -15.82 -3.83 -2.96
N ASP A 154 -17.06 -4.02 -2.51
CA ASP A 154 -17.43 -3.93 -1.09
C ASP A 154 -17.04 -5.22 -0.35
N ILE A 155 -15.94 -5.18 0.37
CA ILE A 155 -15.44 -6.29 1.20
C ILE A 155 -15.35 -5.92 2.68
N GLY A 156 -15.77 -4.71 3.03
CA GLY A 156 -15.77 -4.17 4.37
C GLY A 156 -14.41 -3.67 4.88
N PRO A 157 -14.42 -2.87 5.96
CA PRO A 157 -13.25 -2.11 6.39
C PRO A 157 -12.09 -3.00 6.89
N VAL A 158 -12.39 -4.11 7.56
CA VAL A 158 -11.35 -4.99 8.11
C VAL A 158 -10.57 -5.71 7.01
N ALA A 159 -11.27 -6.21 5.98
CA ALA A 159 -10.63 -6.84 4.83
C ALA A 159 -9.85 -5.84 3.97
N GLY A 160 -10.25 -4.55 3.98
CA GLY A 160 -9.53 -3.45 3.33
C GLY A 160 -8.28 -2.98 4.09
N LYS A 161 -8.08 -3.38 5.35
CA LYS A 161 -6.95 -2.90 6.16
C LYS A 161 -5.57 -3.11 5.52
N PRO A 162 -5.25 -4.23 4.85
CA PRO A 162 -3.97 -4.39 4.18
C PRO A 162 -3.67 -3.33 3.13
N VAL A 163 -4.70 -2.81 2.43
CA VAL A 163 -4.55 -1.71 1.46
C VAL A 163 -4.19 -0.42 2.19
N MET A 164 -4.89 -0.10 3.27
CA MET A 164 -4.64 1.10 4.10
C MET A 164 -3.24 1.09 4.72
N GLU A 165 -2.76 -0.07 5.18
CA GLU A 165 -1.38 -0.22 5.66
C GLU A 165 -0.36 -0.07 4.53
N GLY A 166 -0.69 -0.50 3.31
CA GLY A 166 0.12 -0.25 2.13
C GLY A 166 0.24 1.24 1.83
N LYS A 167 -0.87 1.97 1.85
CA LYS A 167 -0.90 3.42 1.68
C LYS A 167 -0.08 4.13 2.76
N ALA A 168 -0.22 3.73 4.03
CA ALA A 168 0.57 4.29 5.13
C ALA A 168 2.08 4.03 4.95
N ALA A 169 2.47 2.83 4.50
CA ALA A 169 3.87 2.51 4.21
C ALA A 169 4.43 3.37 3.05
N LEU A 170 3.61 3.63 2.00
CA LEU A 170 4.01 4.54 0.92
C LEU A 170 4.19 5.97 1.40
N PHE A 171 3.32 6.47 2.28
CA PHE A 171 3.44 7.80 2.88
C PHE A 171 4.73 7.94 3.67
N ASP A 172 5.07 6.93 4.49
CA ASP A 172 6.32 6.90 5.24
C ASP A 172 7.55 6.89 4.31
N GLN A 173 7.60 5.95 3.38
CA GLN A 173 8.77 5.71 2.52
C GLN A 173 9.01 6.80 1.47
N LEU A 174 7.96 7.43 0.94
CA LEU A 174 8.07 8.38 -0.17
C LEU A 174 8.00 9.84 0.27
N ALA A 175 7.39 10.12 1.43
CA ALA A 175 7.12 11.49 1.86
C ALA A 175 7.46 11.76 3.34
N ASP A 176 7.93 10.78 4.10
CA ASP A 176 8.19 10.87 5.55
C ASP A 176 6.95 11.36 6.32
N ILE A 177 5.74 10.93 5.89
CA ILE A 177 4.46 11.24 6.51
C ILE A 177 3.94 10.01 7.25
N SER A 178 3.49 10.21 8.48
CA SER A 178 2.87 9.16 9.30
C SER A 178 1.42 8.94 8.87
N GLY A 179 1.15 7.94 8.03
CA GLY A 179 -0.20 7.50 7.69
C GLY A 179 -0.80 6.63 8.81
N VAL A 180 -2.00 6.96 9.24
CA VAL A 180 -2.72 6.22 10.29
C VAL A 180 -4.02 5.66 9.71
N PRO A 181 -4.12 4.34 9.47
CA PRO A 181 -5.34 3.70 9.01
C PRO A 181 -6.48 3.84 10.03
N ILE A 182 -7.61 4.35 9.58
CA ILE A 182 -8.86 4.48 10.34
C ILE A 182 -9.94 3.72 9.58
N LEU A 183 -10.41 2.63 10.17
CA LEU A 183 -11.43 1.76 9.59
C LEU A 183 -12.78 2.11 10.21
N LEU A 184 -13.78 2.40 9.41
CA LEU A 184 -15.13 2.73 9.86
C LEU A 184 -16.09 1.60 9.53
N ASP A 185 -16.74 1.06 10.53
CA ASP A 185 -17.78 0.02 10.38
C ASP A 185 -19.15 0.67 10.15
N THR A 186 -19.22 1.53 9.14
CA THR A 186 -20.43 2.20 8.70
C THR A 186 -20.22 2.71 7.27
N ASN A 187 -21.28 2.68 6.46
CA ASN A 187 -21.35 3.27 5.12
C ASN A 187 -22.30 4.47 5.07
N ASP A 188 -22.78 4.93 6.23
CA ASP A 188 -23.62 6.13 6.33
C ASP A 188 -22.75 7.39 6.22
N PRO A 189 -22.93 8.23 5.18
CA PRO A 189 -22.17 9.47 5.00
C PRO A 189 -22.23 10.42 6.20
N ASP A 190 -23.36 10.50 6.89
CA ASP A 190 -23.52 11.36 8.08
C ASP A 190 -22.67 10.88 9.24
N GLU A 191 -22.59 9.56 9.44
CA GLU A 191 -21.74 8.96 10.49
C GLU A 191 -20.26 9.09 10.15
N ILE A 192 -19.88 8.86 8.89
CA ILE A 192 -18.51 9.02 8.41
C ILE A 192 -18.04 10.45 8.63
N VAL A 193 -18.80 11.44 8.13
CA VAL A 193 -18.47 12.87 8.29
C VAL A 193 -18.35 13.25 9.76
N ARG A 194 -19.31 12.84 10.59
CA ARG A 194 -19.28 13.12 12.04
C ARG A 194 -18.05 12.51 12.72
N THR A 195 -17.74 11.26 12.39
CA THR A 195 -16.60 10.54 12.98
C THR A 195 -15.28 11.18 12.58
N VAL A 196 -15.11 11.47 11.28
CA VAL A 196 -13.89 12.13 10.78
C VAL A 196 -13.68 13.50 11.41
N LYS A 197 -14.75 14.30 11.58
CA LYS A 197 -14.68 15.60 12.27
C LYS A 197 -14.23 15.45 13.72
N ASN A 198 -14.68 14.42 14.42
CA ASN A 198 -14.33 14.17 15.82
C ASN A 198 -12.86 13.75 16.00
N ILE A 199 -12.27 13.04 15.05
CA ILE A 199 -10.87 12.60 15.11
C ILE A 199 -9.91 13.62 14.47
N ALA A 200 -10.38 14.50 13.61
CA ALA A 200 -9.57 15.48 12.86
C ALA A 200 -8.59 16.30 13.72
N PRO A 201 -8.87 16.67 15.00
CA PRO A 201 -7.90 17.36 15.83
C PRO A 201 -6.58 16.60 16.05
N GLY A 202 -6.52 15.32 15.81
CA GLY A 202 -5.30 14.48 15.92
C GLY A 202 -4.42 14.44 14.68
N PHE A 203 -4.79 15.16 13.60
CA PHE A 203 -4.17 15.01 12.30
C PHE A 203 -3.91 16.34 11.60
N SER A 204 -2.91 16.36 10.71
CA SER A 204 -2.64 17.50 9.81
C SER A 204 -3.39 17.40 8.48
N GLY A 205 -4.00 16.26 8.18
CA GLY A 205 -4.78 16.03 6.97
C GLY A 205 -5.59 14.74 7.03
N ILE A 206 -6.58 14.65 6.16
CA ILE A 206 -7.46 13.48 6.00
C ILE A 206 -7.33 12.98 4.57
N LEU A 207 -7.00 11.70 4.40
CA LEU A 207 -7.13 10.98 3.15
C LEU A 207 -8.34 10.06 3.25
N LEU A 208 -9.26 10.18 2.31
CA LEU A 208 -10.34 9.23 2.10
C LEU A 208 -9.88 8.21 1.07
N GLU A 209 -10.03 6.93 1.35
CA GLU A 209 -9.55 5.84 0.52
C GLU A 209 -10.61 4.75 0.40
N ASP A 210 -10.83 4.24 -0.81
CA ASP A 210 -11.72 3.09 -1.08
C ASP A 210 -13.15 3.27 -0.55
N ILE A 211 -13.68 4.49 -0.57
CA ILE A 211 -15.08 4.82 -0.25
C ILE A 211 -15.88 4.86 -1.54
N GLY A 212 -16.99 4.12 -1.59
CA GLY A 212 -17.80 3.94 -2.79
C GLY A 212 -18.47 5.21 -3.30
N SER A 213 -18.52 5.34 -4.63
CA SER A 213 -19.32 6.36 -5.31
C SER A 213 -20.82 6.02 -5.19
N PRO A 214 -21.73 7.00 -5.06
CA PRO A 214 -21.50 8.45 -5.08
C PRO A 214 -21.17 9.08 -3.71
N HIS A 215 -21.23 8.33 -2.62
CA HIS A 215 -21.07 8.82 -1.25
C HIS A 215 -19.72 9.52 -1.02
N CYS A 216 -18.64 9.01 -1.64
CA CYS A 216 -17.32 9.59 -1.50
C CYS A 216 -17.26 11.08 -1.88
N PHE A 217 -18.01 11.52 -2.89
CA PHE A 217 -18.03 12.92 -3.32
C PHE A 217 -18.69 13.83 -2.29
N GLU A 218 -19.83 13.42 -1.76
CA GLU A 218 -20.53 14.14 -0.71
C GLU A 218 -19.71 14.24 0.57
N ILE A 219 -19.12 13.13 1.00
CA ILE A 219 -18.29 13.05 2.21
C ILE A 219 -17.10 14.00 2.08
N GLU A 220 -16.37 13.95 0.96
CA GLU A 220 -15.22 14.81 0.73
C GLU A 220 -15.62 16.29 0.73
N GLU A 221 -16.68 16.68 0.02
CA GLU A 221 -17.13 18.06 -0.06
C GLU A 221 -17.52 18.61 1.31
N ARG A 222 -18.27 17.84 2.09
CA ARG A 222 -18.69 18.23 3.45
C ARG A 222 -17.48 18.40 4.38
N LEU A 223 -16.53 17.46 4.35
CA LEU A 223 -15.34 17.55 5.17
C LEU A 223 -14.43 18.71 4.78
N LYS A 224 -14.30 19.02 3.48
CA LYS A 224 -13.57 20.20 3.00
C LYS A 224 -14.18 21.51 3.48
N ASN A 225 -15.51 21.56 3.57
CA ASN A 225 -16.21 22.75 4.06
C ASN A 225 -16.14 22.92 5.58
N ASP A 226 -16.07 21.81 6.31
CA ASP A 226 -16.18 21.80 7.76
C ASP A 226 -14.82 21.79 8.50
N LEU A 227 -13.73 21.39 7.82
CA LEU A 227 -12.41 21.25 8.41
C LEU A 227 -11.42 22.31 7.88
N ASN A 228 -10.53 22.75 8.76
CA ASN A 228 -9.44 23.69 8.41
C ASN A 228 -8.12 22.96 8.06
N ILE A 229 -8.16 21.66 7.81
CA ILE A 229 -7.03 20.84 7.38
C ILE A 229 -7.32 20.25 5.99
N PRO A 230 -6.30 19.91 5.18
CA PRO A 230 -6.50 19.30 3.89
C PRO A 230 -7.33 18.02 3.96
N VAL A 231 -8.28 17.87 3.05
CA VAL A 231 -9.05 16.64 2.84
C VAL A 231 -8.95 16.26 1.37
N MET A 232 -8.65 15.01 1.07
CA MET A 232 -8.52 14.49 -0.28
C MET A 232 -9.10 13.07 -0.37
N HIS A 233 -9.82 12.78 -1.46
CA HIS A 233 -10.20 11.42 -1.83
C HIS A 233 -9.25 10.92 -2.92
N ASP A 234 -8.46 9.87 -2.64
CA ASP A 234 -7.36 9.45 -3.52
C ASP A 234 -7.86 8.83 -4.82
N ASP A 235 -8.84 7.94 -4.77
CA ASP A 235 -9.38 7.27 -5.97
C ASP A 235 -9.90 8.26 -7.00
N GLN A 236 -10.40 9.41 -6.54
CA GLN A 236 -10.87 10.48 -7.41
C GLN A 236 -9.72 11.35 -7.91
N HIS A 237 -8.95 11.93 -7.01
CA HIS A 237 -7.98 12.99 -7.35
C HIS A 237 -6.61 12.43 -7.72
N GLY A 238 -6.10 11.43 -7.00
CA GLY A 238 -4.84 10.77 -7.31
C GLY A 238 -4.89 10.08 -8.67
N THR A 239 -5.95 9.31 -8.91
CA THR A 239 -6.18 8.64 -10.20
C THR A 239 -6.34 9.65 -11.35
N ALA A 240 -7.04 10.77 -11.13
CA ALA A 240 -7.18 11.82 -12.14
C ALA A 240 -5.83 12.44 -12.52
N VAL A 241 -4.95 12.70 -11.55
CA VAL A 241 -3.62 13.27 -11.78
C VAL A 241 -2.77 12.36 -12.65
N VAL A 242 -2.65 11.08 -12.29
CA VAL A 242 -1.82 10.14 -13.04
C VAL A 242 -2.37 9.84 -14.44
N THR A 243 -3.69 9.76 -14.56
CA THR A 243 -4.36 9.56 -15.86
C THR A 243 -4.15 10.75 -16.79
N LEU A 244 -4.29 11.98 -16.27
CA LEU A 244 -4.04 13.19 -17.05
C LEU A 244 -2.56 13.29 -17.47
N ALA A 245 -1.63 12.99 -16.57
CA ALA A 245 -0.20 12.98 -16.89
C ALA A 245 0.13 11.98 -18.01
N ALA A 246 -0.44 10.78 -17.93
CA ALA A 246 -0.29 9.75 -18.97
C ALA A 246 -0.90 10.22 -20.31
N ALA A 247 -2.10 10.80 -20.28
CA ALA A 247 -2.77 11.31 -21.48
C ALA A 247 -1.97 12.45 -22.15
N ILE A 248 -1.41 13.38 -21.37
CA ILE A 248 -0.54 14.46 -21.87
C ILE A 248 0.72 13.87 -22.52
N SER A 249 1.33 12.89 -21.85
CA SER A 249 2.56 12.24 -22.37
C SER A 249 2.29 11.47 -23.66
N ALA A 250 1.20 10.73 -23.72
CA ALA A 250 0.78 10.01 -24.93
C ALA A 250 0.49 10.96 -26.11
N ALA A 251 -0.21 12.06 -25.86
CA ALA A 251 -0.50 13.07 -26.87
C ALA A 251 0.79 13.68 -27.43
N LYS A 252 1.74 14.05 -26.57
CA LYS A 252 3.06 14.55 -27.00
C LYS A 252 3.81 13.54 -27.87
N SER A 253 3.82 12.27 -27.46
CA SER A 253 4.48 11.19 -28.21
C SER A 253 3.82 10.93 -29.56
N ALA A 254 2.52 11.16 -29.68
CA ALA A 254 1.75 11.03 -30.92
C ALA A 254 1.82 12.29 -31.81
N GLY A 255 2.59 13.32 -31.43
CA GLY A 255 2.69 14.57 -32.18
C GLY A 255 1.43 15.43 -32.11
N CYS A 256 0.56 15.21 -31.10
CA CYS A 256 -0.64 15.99 -30.90
C CYS A 256 -0.35 17.20 -30.01
N ASP A 257 -0.04 18.34 -30.62
CA ASP A 257 0.29 19.60 -29.89
C ASP A 257 -0.93 20.27 -29.22
N ARG A 258 -2.14 19.68 -29.27
CA ARG A 258 -3.39 20.32 -28.84
C ARG A 258 -3.97 19.76 -27.55
N PHE A 259 -3.19 19.70 -26.46
CA PHE A 259 -3.77 19.74 -25.10
C PHE A 259 -3.85 21.19 -24.54
N GLY A 260 -3.53 22.21 -25.33
CA GLY A 260 -3.47 23.62 -24.95
C GLY A 260 -4.58 24.52 -25.51
N GLY A 261 -5.74 23.98 -25.93
CA GLY A 261 -6.88 24.75 -26.42
C GLY A 261 -8.09 24.65 -25.48
N ARG A 262 -9.17 25.38 -25.79
CA ARG A 262 -10.43 25.52 -25.02
C ARG A 262 -11.04 24.23 -24.42
N ASP A 263 -10.45 23.08 -24.69
CA ASP A 263 -10.91 21.75 -24.27
C ASP A 263 -10.37 21.30 -22.91
N GLN A 264 -9.49 22.07 -22.24
CA GLN A 264 -9.04 21.76 -20.88
C GLN A 264 -10.21 21.70 -19.88
N HIS A 265 -11.24 22.51 -20.08
CA HIS A 265 -12.46 22.46 -19.29
C HIS A 265 -13.27 21.18 -19.52
N TRP A 266 -13.28 20.64 -20.73
CA TRP A 266 -14.03 19.43 -21.06
C TRP A 266 -13.49 18.18 -20.39
N VAL A 267 -12.17 18.02 -20.31
CA VAL A 267 -11.52 16.91 -19.60
C VAL A 267 -11.77 17.03 -18.09
N ALA A 268 -11.56 18.23 -17.53
CA ALA A 268 -11.79 18.48 -16.11
C ALA A 268 -13.28 18.31 -15.71
N ASP A 269 -14.21 18.74 -16.56
CA ASP A 269 -15.66 18.65 -16.29
C ASP A 269 -16.18 17.22 -16.45
N ARG A 270 -15.62 16.40 -17.35
CA ARG A 270 -15.98 14.98 -17.45
C ARG A 270 -15.45 14.15 -16.29
N PHE A 271 -14.25 14.44 -15.80
CA PHE A 271 -13.73 13.79 -14.57
C PHE A 271 -14.50 14.23 -13.31
N ARG A 272 -15.08 15.47 -13.30
CA ARG A 272 -15.99 15.89 -12.23
C ARG A 272 -17.39 15.27 -12.31
N SER A 273 -17.82 14.86 -13.48
CA SER A 273 -19.15 14.28 -13.70
C SER A 273 -19.21 12.75 -13.59
N GLY A 274 -18.12 12.09 -13.19
CA GLY A 274 -18.13 10.67 -12.79
C GLY A 274 -18.35 9.68 -13.94
N ILE A 275 -17.74 9.92 -15.11
CA ILE A 275 -17.68 8.91 -16.19
C ILE A 275 -16.30 8.28 -16.24
#